data_080dc395010c776b8068640225c81c40
#
_entry.id   080dc395010c776b8068640225c81c40
#
_cell.length_a   1.000
_cell.length_b   1.000
_cell.length_c   1.000
_cell.angle_alpha   90.00
_cell.angle_beta   90.00
_cell.angle_gamma   90.00
#
_symmetry.space_group_name_H-M   'P 1'
#
loop_
_entity.id
_entity.type
_entity.pdbx_description
1 polymer ?
#
loop_
_entity_poly.entity_id
_entity_poly.type
_entity_poly.pdbx_seq_one_letter_code
_entity_poly.pdbx_strand_id
1 'polypeptide(L)'
;MPTTDHFSRQAALYRASRPDYPPELFSFLADVAPAGDLALDCATGNGQAALGLARHFAEVVAADLSPAQLAQRRPHPRVRYVAAIAEQLPIADRSVDLVTVAQALHWLDLPAFFAEIRRIARPGAVIAAWTYGLAQVTPAVDNVVARLYTDIVGAYWPPERALVESGYRDLPFPFEPIQAAPLSLRADWPLDRLIGYLGSWSAVQRCKDATGSDPVASVRDALAAAWGGAASRTVVWPLALRVGRAAR
;
A
#
# COMPACT_ATOMS: atom_id res chain seq x y z
N MET A 1 12.36 17.80 7.77
CA MET A 1 10.99 17.97 8.28
C MET A 1 10.67 16.76 9.14
N PRO A 2 10.08 16.88 10.34
CA PRO A 2 9.68 15.69 11.09
C PRO A 2 8.61 14.94 10.29
N THR A 3 8.85 13.68 10.00
CA THR A 3 7.92 12.78 9.31
C THR A 3 6.69 12.61 10.20
N THR A 4 5.56 13.17 9.81
CA THR A 4 4.33 13.14 10.62
C THR A 4 3.71 11.75 10.54
N ASP A 5 3.54 11.09 11.66
CA ASP A 5 2.86 9.79 11.76
C ASP A 5 1.35 9.94 11.50
N HIS A 6 0.95 9.79 10.25
CA HIS A 6 -0.44 9.92 9.80
C HIS A 6 -1.32 8.70 10.09
N PHE A 7 -0.74 7.56 10.53
CA PHE A 7 -1.42 6.26 10.49
C PHE A 7 -1.62 5.57 11.84
N SER A 8 -0.98 6.02 12.92
CA SER A 8 -1.03 5.34 14.22
C SER A 8 -2.43 5.23 14.83
N ARG A 9 -3.29 6.25 14.65
CA ARG A 9 -4.65 6.26 15.23
C ARG A 9 -5.61 5.27 14.56
N GLN A 10 -5.30 4.77 13.37
CA GLN A 10 -6.22 3.99 12.55
C GLN A 10 -5.71 2.57 12.22
N ALA A 11 -4.57 2.16 12.79
CA ALA A 11 -3.90 0.91 12.43
C ALA A 11 -4.80 -0.34 12.49
N ALA A 12 -5.66 -0.44 13.50
CA ALA A 12 -6.56 -1.60 13.67
C ALA A 12 -7.70 -1.60 12.62
N LEU A 13 -8.34 -0.46 12.38
CA LEU A 13 -9.40 -0.32 11.37
C LEU A 13 -8.85 -0.52 9.97
N TYR A 14 -7.67 0.04 9.69
CA TYR A 14 -6.94 -0.12 8.44
C TYR A 14 -6.68 -1.59 8.13
N ARG A 15 -6.17 -2.34 9.11
CA ARG A 15 -5.89 -3.78 8.97
C ARG A 15 -7.13 -4.61 8.64
N ALA A 16 -8.27 -4.34 9.30
CA ALA A 16 -9.51 -5.10 9.12
C ALA A 16 -10.19 -4.84 7.76
N SER A 17 -9.90 -3.67 7.15
CA SER A 17 -10.64 -3.16 6.00
C SER A 17 -9.90 -3.26 4.67
N ARG A 18 -8.62 -3.68 4.63
CA ARG A 18 -7.83 -3.70 3.39
C ARG A 18 -7.85 -5.07 2.72
N PRO A 19 -7.89 -5.11 1.35
CA PRO A 19 -7.74 -6.35 0.60
C PRO A 19 -6.31 -6.88 0.70
N ASP A 20 -6.14 -8.20 0.58
CA ASP A 20 -4.82 -8.81 0.48
C ASP A 20 -4.24 -8.65 -0.92
N TYR A 21 -2.90 -8.58 -1.00
CA TYR A 21 -2.19 -8.55 -2.29
C TYR A 21 -2.25 -9.93 -2.97
N PRO A 22 -2.36 -9.97 -4.31
CA PRO A 22 -2.42 -11.24 -5.03
C PRO A 22 -1.09 -12.01 -4.92
N PRO A 23 -1.11 -13.33 -4.74
CA PRO A 23 0.10 -14.15 -4.66
C PRO A 23 1.01 -14.00 -5.88
N GLU A 24 0.43 -13.76 -7.06
CA GLU A 24 1.12 -13.57 -8.33
C GLU A 24 2.08 -12.36 -8.30
N LEU A 25 1.77 -11.34 -7.50
CA LEU A 25 2.67 -10.20 -7.29
C LEU A 25 4.00 -10.68 -6.69
N PHE A 26 3.93 -11.46 -5.63
CA PHE A 26 5.12 -11.91 -4.90
C PHE A 26 5.91 -12.96 -5.69
N SER A 27 5.23 -13.85 -6.42
CA SER A 27 5.88 -14.79 -7.34
C SER A 27 6.66 -14.03 -8.42
N PHE A 28 6.03 -13.08 -9.09
CA PHE A 28 6.70 -12.25 -10.10
C PHE A 28 7.91 -11.52 -9.53
N LEU A 29 7.79 -10.90 -8.35
CA LEU A 29 8.90 -10.18 -7.73
C LEU A 29 10.06 -11.10 -7.35
N ALA A 30 9.77 -12.31 -6.90
CA ALA A 30 10.78 -13.32 -6.62
C ALA A 30 11.48 -13.82 -7.89
N ASP A 31 10.73 -14.02 -8.98
CA ASP A 31 11.27 -14.49 -10.26
C ASP A 31 12.24 -13.47 -10.90
N VAL A 32 12.03 -12.17 -10.69
CA VAL A 32 12.90 -11.12 -11.25
C VAL A 32 14.04 -10.71 -10.31
N ALA A 33 14.00 -11.09 -9.04
CA ALA A 33 15.07 -10.84 -8.06
C ALA A 33 16.31 -11.69 -8.39
N PRO A 34 17.54 -11.20 -8.11
CA PRO A 34 18.78 -11.94 -8.42
C PRO A 34 18.99 -13.18 -7.53
N ALA A 35 18.42 -13.18 -6.33
CA ALA A 35 18.43 -14.28 -5.38
C ALA A 35 17.23 -14.20 -4.44
N GLY A 36 17.01 -15.23 -3.61
CA GLY A 36 15.92 -15.30 -2.64
C GLY A 36 16.40 -15.25 -1.19
N ASP A 37 17.53 -14.60 -0.90
CA ASP A 37 18.10 -14.60 0.44
C ASP A 37 17.42 -13.58 1.35
N LEU A 38 17.42 -12.30 0.94
CA LEU A 38 16.93 -11.19 1.76
C LEU A 38 16.04 -10.24 0.97
N ALA A 39 14.80 -10.07 1.44
CA ALA A 39 13.92 -9.00 0.99
C ALA A 39 13.73 -7.93 2.08
N LEU A 40 13.54 -6.68 1.66
CA LEU A 40 13.12 -5.56 2.50
C LEU A 40 11.71 -5.14 2.12
N ASP A 41 10.81 -5.08 3.07
CA ASP A 41 9.52 -4.39 2.95
C ASP A 41 9.59 -3.06 3.71
N CYS A 42 9.71 -1.96 2.99
CA CYS A 42 9.92 -0.62 3.53
C CYS A 42 8.59 0.12 3.68
N ALA A 43 8.39 0.79 4.82
CA ALA A 43 7.11 1.32 5.27
C ALA A 43 6.05 0.20 5.32
N THR A 44 6.41 -0.90 5.99
CA THR A 44 5.68 -2.16 5.99
C THR A 44 4.30 -2.09 6.66
N GLY A 45 4.06 -1.08 7.49
CA GLY A 45 2.87 -0.99 8.30
C GLY A 45 2.74 -2.20 9.24
N ASN A 46 1.65 -2.95 9.10
CA ASN A 46 1.42 -4.18 9.87
C ASN A 46 2.02 -5.45 9.23
N GLY A 47 2.82 -5.33 8.15
CA GLY A 47 3.54 -6.44 7.53
C GLY A 47 2.78 -7.20 6.45
N GLN A 48 1.77 -6.62 5.83
CA GLN A 48 0.96 -7.32 4.82
C GLN A 48 1.81 -7.78 3.62
N ALA A 49 2.64 -6.91 3.06
CA ALA A 49 3.52 -7.28 1.96
C ALA A 49 4.66 -8.18 2.44
N ALA A 50 5.25 -7.90 3.61
CA ALA A 50 6.29 -8.74 4.19
C ALA A 50 5.90 -10.21 4.31
N LEU A 51 4.65 -10.50 4.71
CA LEU A 51 4.14 -11.88 4.78
C LEU A 51 4.02 -12.55 3.41
N GLY A 52 3.69 -11.80 2.38
CA GLY A 52 3.69 -12.30 1.01
C GLY A 52 5.11 -12.67 0.56
N LEU A 53 6.08 -11.79 0.82
CA LEU A 53 7.49 -11.99 0.51
C LEU A 53 8.10 -13.19 1.27
N ALA A 54 7.70 -13.41 2.53
CA ALA A 54 8.21 -14.50 3.36
C ALA A 54 7.91 -15.91 2.81
N ARG A 55 7.08 -16.03 1.80
CA ARG A 55 6.84 -17.28 1.08
C ARG A 55 7.93 -17.60 0.07
N HIS A 56 8.68 -16.58 -0.38
CA HIS A 56 9.63 -16.64 -1.48
C HIS A 56 11.07 -16.37 -1.05
N PHE A 57 11.28 -15.62 0.05
CA PHE A 57 12.58 -15.22 0.53
C PHE A 57 12.93 -15.94 1.85
N ALA A 58 14.22 -16.21 2.05
CA ALA A 58 14.72 -16.86 3.25
C ALA A 58 14.53 -15.97 4.48
N GLU A 59 14.78 -14.66 4.34
CA GLU A 59 14.54 -13.64 5.35
C GLU A 59 13.86 -12.42 4.74
N VAL A 60 12.97 -11.78 5.52
CA VAL A 60 12.36 -10.48 5.19
C VAL A 60 12.59 -9.53 6.35
N VAL A 61 13.20 -8.39 6.07
CA VAL A 61 13.20 -7.25 6.98
C VAL A 61 11.98 -6.40 6.67
N ALA A 62 11.15 -6.15 7.68
CA ALA A 62 9.94 -5.34 7.58
C ALA A 62 10.13 -4.07 8.42
N ALA A 63 10.45 -2.95 7.75
CA ALA A 63 10.78 -1.69 8.40
C ALA A 63 9.62 -0.70 8.35
N ASP A 64 9.33 -0.05 9.47
CA ASP A 64 8.35 1.06 9.54
C ASP A 64 8.79 2.08 10.59
N LEU A 65 8.47 3.34 10.33
CA LEU A 65 8.72 4.43 11.28
C LEU A 65 7.78 4.37 12.50
N SER A 66 6.56 3.85 12.31
CA SER A 66 5.50 3.88 13.33
C SER A 66 5.52 2.63 14.23
N PRO A 67 5.90 2.76 15.53
CA PRO A 67 5.78 1.67 16.48
C PRO A 67 4.34 1.16 16.64
N ALA A 68 3.35 2.03 16.46
CA ALA A 68 1.94 1.67 16.55
C ALA A 68 1.50 0.76 15.38
N GLN A 69 2.04 0.97 14.18
CA GLN A 69 1.84 0.06 13.05
C GLN A 69 2.52 -1.30 13.34
N LEU A 70 3.77 -1.28 13.77
CA LEU A 70 4.51 -2.49 14.11
C LEU A 70 3.88 -3.28 15.28
N ALA A 71 3.19 -2.62 16.20
CA ALA A 71 2.44 -3.28 17.26
C ALA A 71 1.28 -4.15 16.73
N GLN A 72 0.75 -3.84 15.53
CA GLN A 72 -0.30 -4.61 14.86
C GLN A 72 0.25 -5.69 13.90
N ARG A 73 1.57 -5.93 13.92
CA ARG A 73 2.24 -6.91 13.05
C ARG A 73 1.70 -8.32 13.22
N ARG A 74 1.79 -9.10 12.16
CA ARG A 74 1.56 -10.55 12.19
C ARG A 74 2.90 -11.26 12.32
N PRO A 75 3.19 -11.97 13.42
CA PRO A 75 4.45 -12.69 13.58
C PRO A 75 4.62 -13.76 12.50
N HIS A 76 5.85 -13.87 11.97
CA HIS A 76 6.24 -14.93 11.05
C HIS A 76 7.73 -15.25 11.24
N PRO A 77 8.17 -16.53 11.23
CA PRO A 77 9.55 -16.90 11.54
C PRO A 77 10.61 -16.32 10.60
N ARG A 78 10.22 -15.99 9.36
CA ARG A 78 11.10 -15.38 8.36
C ARG A 78 11.00 -13.86 8.29
N VAL A 79 10.17 -13.20 9.12
CA VAL A 79 9.98 -11.75 9.09
C VAL A 79 10.52 -11.12 10.36
N ARG A 80 11.53 -10.27 10.19
CA ARG A 80 12.09 -9.44 11.25
C ARG A 80 11.58 -8.01 11.14
N TYR A 81 10.76 -7.60 12.11
CA TYR A 81 10.20 -6.25 12.17
C TYR A 81 11.18 -5.29 12.85
N VAL A 82 11.38 -4.12 12.26
CA VAL A 82 12.33 -3.10 12.71
C VAL A 82 11.70 -1.71 12.67
N ALA A 83 11.81 -0.96 13.77
CA ALA A 83 11.44 0.45 13.77
C ALA A 83 12.62 1.27 13.18
N ALA A 84 12.41 1.82 11.98
CA ALA A 84 13.44 2.60 11.28
C ALA A 84 12.80 3.56 10.28
N ILE A 85 13.50 4.65 9.97
CA ILE A 85 13.18 5.51 8.84
C ILE A 85 13.66 4.86 7.55
N ALA A 86 12.93 5.09 6.46
CA ALA A 86 13.20 4.48 5.16
C ALA A 86 14.54 4.94 4.55
N GLU A 87 14.96 6.13 4.91
CA GLU A 87 16.17 6.80 4.42
C GLU A 87 17.46 6.40 5.19
N GLN A 88 17.30 5.62 6.28
CA GLN A 88 18.42 5.13 7.09
C GLN A 88 18.06 3.81 7.76
N LEU A 89 18.37 2.71 7.10
CA LEU A 89 17.98 1.36 7.51
C LEU A 89 19.14 0.62 8.21
N PRO A 90 18.88 -0.13 9.27
CA PRO A 90 19.89 -0.94 9.94
C PRO A 90 20.15 -2.24 9.16
N ILE A 91 20.56 -2.09 7.91
CA ILE A 91 20.82 -3.18 6.95
C ILE A 91 22.22 -3.00 6.36
N ALA A 92 22.95 -4.09 6.23
CA ALA A 92 24.31 -4.10 5.68
C ALA A 92 24.31 -3.65 4.20
N ASP A 93 25.43 -3.07 3.76
CA ASP A 93 25.63 -2.70 2.36
C ASP A 93 25.54 -3.95 1.48
N ARG A 94 24.99 -3.78 0.28
CA ARG A 94 24.92 -4.79 -0.79
C ARG A 94 24.43 -6.17 -0.32
N SER A 95 23.40 -6.20 0.52
CA SER A 95 22.86 -7.43 1.11
C SER A 95 21.45 -7.79 0.66
N VAL A 96 20.68 -6.83 0.10
CA VAL A 96 19.27 -7.00 -0.21
C VAL A 96 19.07 -7.38 -1.67
N ASP A 97 18.23 -8.39 -1.93
CA ASP A 97 17.88 -8.86 -3.27
C ASP A 97 16.64 -8.16 -3.83
N LEU A 98 15.69 -7.84 -2.97
CA LEU A 98 14.45 -7.16 -3.33
C LEU A 98 14.07 -6.11 -2.28
N VAL A 99 13.71 -4.92 -2.73
CA VAL A 99 13.08 -3.89 -1.91
C VAL A 99 11.65 -3.66 -2.37
N THR A 100 10.70 -3.66 -1.44
CA THR A 100 9.31 -3.32 -1.72
C THR A 100 8.84 -2.09 -0.94
N VAL A 101 7.98 -1.28 -1.58
CA VAL A 101 7.27 -0.15 -0.97
C VAL A 101 5.81 -0.23 -1.36
N ALA A 102 4.97 -0.66 -0.44
CA ALA A 102 3.55 -0.87 -0.66
C ALA A 102 2.72 0.33 -0.17
N GLN A 103 2.07 1.08 -1.04
CA GLN A 103 1.20 2.23 -0.70
C GLN A 103 1.89 3.36 0.08
N ALA A 104 3.21 3.50 0.00
CA ALA A 104 3.94 4.43 0.86
C ALA A 104 4.97 5.31 0.16
N LEU A 105 5.31 5.05 -1.12
CA LEU A 105 6.39 5.74 -1.81
C LEU A 105 6.22 7.28 -1.82
N HIS A 106 4.99 7.75 -1.85
CA HIS A 106 4.64 9.18 -1.87
C HIS A 106 4.86 9.91 -0.53
N TRP A 107 5.23 9.20 0.52
CA TRP A 107 5.55 9.76 1.84
C TRP A 107 7.05 9.91 2.10
N LEU A 108 7.91 9.32 1.26
CA LEU A 108 9.34 9.21 1.47
C LEU A 108 10.09 10.41 0.87
N ASP A 109 11.21 10.77 1.48
CA ASP A 109 12.22 11.62 0.84
C ASP A 109 12.92 10.80 -0.25
N LEU A 110 12.41 10.88 -1.47
CA LEU A 110 12.86 10.02 -2.57
C LEU A 110 14.36 10.11 -2.89
N PRO A 111 15.01 11.29 -2.90
CA PRO A 111 16.45 11.38 -3.08
C PRO A 111 17.21 10.60 -2.01
N ALA A 112 16.92 10.82 -0.74
CA ALA A 112 17.57 10.15 0.38
C ALA A 112 17.24 8.66 0.41
N PHE A 113 15.96 8.30 0.19
CA PHE A 113 15.52 6.91 0.11
C PHE A 113 16.23 6.13 -1.01
N PHE A 114 16.31 6.68 -2.22
CA PHE A 114 17.00 5.98 -3.32
C PHE A 114 18.51 5.90 -3.14
N ALA A 115 19.12 6.84 -2.40
CA ALA A 115 20.53 6.72 -2.00
C ALA A 115 20.72 5.54 -1.04
N GLU A 116 19.84 5.41 -0.06
CA GLU A 116 19.86 4.29 0.89
C GLU A 116 19.62 2.94 0.19
N ILE A 117 18.65 2.89 -0.74
CA ILE A 117 18.42 1.66 -1.53
C ILE A 117 19.66 1.26 -2.32
N ARG A 118 20.38 2.21 -2.95
CA ARG A 118 21.63 1.91 -3.67
C ARG A 118 22.73 1.39 -2.75
N ARG A 119 22.77 1.84 -1.48
CA ARG A 119 23.72 1.35 -0.49
C ARG A 119 23.44 -0.12 -0.14
N ILE A 120 22.20 -0.47 0.18
CA ILE A 120 21.83 -1.81 0.67
C ILE A 120 21.62 -2.85 -0.43
N ALA A 121 21.30 -2.43 -1.65
CA ALA A 121 20.99 -3.31 -2.77
C ALA A 121 22.22 -4.10 -3.25
N ARG A 122 22.05 -5.40 -3.47
CA ARG A 122 23.05 -6.20 -4.21
C ARG A 122 23.10 -5.77 -5.68
N PRO A 123 24.21 -6.03 -6.37
CA PRO A 123 24.25 -5.85 -7.82
C PRO A 123 23.09 -6.61 -8.50
N GLY A 124 22.26 -5.90 -9.25
CA GLY A 124 21.10 -6.48 -9.92
C GLY A 124 19.86 -6.66 -9.03
N ALA A 125 19.89 -6.19 -7.78
CA ALA A 125 18.71 -6.18 -6.90
C ALA A 125 17.53 -5.44 -7.54
N VAL A 126 16.34 -5.82 -7.16
CA VAL A 126 15.09 -5.24 -7.66
C VAL A 126 14.48 -4.32 -6.64
N ILE A 127 13.90 -3.21 -7.09
CA ILE A 127 13.00 -2.36 -6.31
C ILE A 127 11.62 -2.40 -6.95
N ALA A 128 10.60 -2.57 -6.12
CA ALA A 128 9.20 -2.55 -6.53
C ALA A 128 8.39 -1.61 -5.64
N ALA A 129 7.66 -0.71 -6.25
CA ALA A 129 6.71 0.16 -5.55
C ALA A 129 5.35 0.06 -6.21
N TRP A 130 4.30 -0.03 -5.40
CA TRP A 130 2.95 -0.10 -5.94
C TRP A 130 1.94 0.68 -5.11
N THR A 131 0.90 1.06 -5.81
CA THR A 131 -0.28 1.68 -5.23
C THR A 131 -1.54 1.18 -5.93
N TYR A 132 -2.69 1.45 -5.36
CA TYR A 132 -3.99 1.26 -5.98
C TYR A 132 -4.91 2.44 -5.64
N GLY A 133 -5.76 2.80 -6.59
CA GLY A 133 -6.73 3.88 -6.46
C GLY A 133 -8.07 3.40 -5.91
N LEU A 134 -9.15 3.90 -6.52
CA LEU A 134 -10.51 3.53 -6.16
C LEU A 134 -10.81 2.07 -6.49
N ALA A 135 -11.66 1.46 -5.67
CA ALA A 135 -12.24 0.16 -5.94
C ALA A 135 -13.22 0.25 -7.12
N GLN A 136 -13.31 -0.83 -7.87
CA GLN A 136 -14.28 -1.06 -8.95
C GLN A 136 -15.19 -2.20 -8.54
N VAL A 137 -16.50 -2.02 -8.65
CA VAL A 137 -17.52 -3.02 -8.29
C VAL A 137 -18.53 -3.19 -9.43
N THR A 138 -19.36 -2.19 -9.62
CA THR A 138 -20.29 -2.03 -10.74
C THR A 138 -20.41 -0.55 -11.04
N PRO A 139 -20.78 -0.14 -12.27
CA PRO A 139 -20.93 1.27 -12.60
C PRO A 139 -21.83 2.05 -11.63
N ALA A 140 -22.90 1.43 -11.14
CA ALA A 140 -23.82 2.07 -10.19
C ALA A 140 -23.16 2.33 -8.82
N VAL A 141 -22.42 1.33 -8.27
CA VAL A 141 -21.68 1.47 -7.01
C VAL A 141 -20.52 2.44 -7.19
N ASP A 142 -19.79 2.32 -8.29
CA ASP A 142 -18.60 3.14 -8.57
C ASP A 142 -18.95 4.63 -8.67
N ASN A 143 -20.12 4.99 -9.24
CA ASN A 143 -20.61 6.36 -9.27
C ASN A 143 -20.88 6.93 -7.86
N VAL A 144 -21.45 6.13 -6.95
CA VAL A 144 -21.67 6.57 -5.56
C VAL A 144 -20.35 6.73 -4.82
N VAL A 145 -19.40 5.80 -5.02
CA VAL A 145 -18.05 5.86 -4.44
C VAL A 145 -17.28 7.07 -4.97
N ALA A 146 -17.37 7.35 -6.29
CA ALA A 146 -16.75 8.53 -6.90
C ALA A 146 -17.32 9.83 -6.30
N ARG A 147 -18.64 9.94 -6.13
CA ARG A 147 -19.27 11.10 -5.48
C ARG A 147 -18.75 11.28 -4.05
N LEU A 148 -18.65 10.22 -3.25
CA LEU A 148 -18.07 10.30 -1.92
C LEU A 148 -16.63 10.83 -2.00
N TYR A 149 -15.85 10.29 -2.92
CA TYR A 149 -14.43 10.57 -3.09
C TYR A 149 -14.14 12.01 -3.52
N THR A 150 -14.88 12.53 -4.52
CA THR A 150 -14.64 13.83 -5.13
C THR A 150 -15.43 14.94 -4.45
N ASP A 151 -16.76 14.75 -4.31
CA ASP A 151 -17.66 15.85 -3.97
C ASP A 151 -17.79 16.03 -2.44
N ILE A 152 -17.74 14.92 -1.69
CA ILE A 152 -17.99 14.97 -0.25
C ILE A 152 -16.70 15.09 0.55
N VAL A 153 -15.70 14.24 0.27
CA VAL A 153 -14.43 14.24 1.00
C VAL A 153 -13.24 14.77 0.20
N GLY A 154 -13.47 15.28 -1.01
CA GLY A 154 -12.41 15.74 -1.91
C GLY A 154 -11.45 16.75 -1.30
N ALA A 155 -12.00 17.74 -0.56
CA ALA A 155 -11.22 18.79 0.09
C ALA A 155 -10.36 18.28 1.29
N TYR A 156 -10.59 17.06 1.75
CA TYR A 156 -9.89 16.47 2.88
C TYR A 156 -8.77 15.52 2.48
N TRP A 157 -8.56 15.23 1.19
CA TRP A 157 -7.42 14.47 0.73
C TRP A 157 -6.12 15.26 0.92
N PRO A 158 -5.03 14.59 1.34
CA PRO A 158 -3.72 15.23 1.34
C PRO A 158 -3.23 15.46 -0.09
N PRO A 159 -2.39 16.48 -0.33
CA PRO A 159 -1.85 16.77 -1.68
C PRO A 159 -1.15 15.56 -2.34
N GLU A 160 -0.50 14.73 -1.55
CA GLU A 160 0.20 13.51 -1.99
C GLU A 160 -0.74 12.48 -2.61
N ARG A 161 -2.05 12.62 -2.40
CA ARG A 161 -3.06 11.74 -3.00
C ARG A 161 -3.02 11.76 -4.53
N ALA A 162 -2.68 12.89 -5.14
CA ALA A 162 -2.52 13.01 -6.59
C ALA A 162 -1.47 12.03 -7.14
N LEU A 163 -0.40 11.74 -6.37
CA LEU A 163 0.64 10.78 -6.76
C LEU A 163 0.11 9.33 -6.77
N VAL A 164 -0.81 9.01 -5.86
CA VAL A 164 -1.51 7.71 -5.86
C VAL A 164 -2.44 7.60 -7.07
N GLU A 165 -3.18 8.65 -7.40
CA GLU A 165 -4.11 8.71 -8.54
C GLU A 165 -3.37 8.57 -9.87
N SER A 166 -2.19 9.19 -10.01
CA SER A 166 -1.34 9.01 -11.18
C SER A 166 -0.64 7.63 -11.22
N GLY A 167 -0.83 6.76 -10.21
CA GLY A 167 -0.15 5.47 -10.13
C GLY A 167 1.36 5.59 -10.02
N TYR A 168 1.86 6.65 -9.36
CA TYR A 168 3.27 6.99 -9.22
C TYR A 168 3.99 7.32 -10.53
N ARG A 169 3.28 7.56 -11.66
CA ARG A 169 3.91 7.87 -12.94
C ARG A 169 4.77 9.13 -12.89
N ASP A 170 4.35 10.10 -12.08
CA ASP A 170 4.98 11.41 -11.98
C ASP A 170 6.13 11.45 -10.94
N LEU A 171 6.35 10.35 -10.22
CA LEU A 171 7.46 10.25 -9.29
C LEU A 171 8.76 9.84 -10.01
N PRO A 172 9.92 10.39 -9.61
CA PRO A 172 11.20 9.84 -10.02
C PRO A 172 11.31 8.35 -9.68
N PHE A 173 11.87 7.56 -10.57
CA PHE A 173 12.14 6.14 -10.31
C PHE A 173 13.40 5.74 -11.09
N PRO A 174 14.60 6.06 -10.57
CA PRO A 174 15.86 6.01 -11.30
C PRO A 174 16.46 4.60 -11.34
N PHE A 175 15.66 3.64 -11.76
CA PHE A 175 16.01 2.22 -11.88
C PHE A 175 15.67 1.74 -13.29
N GLU A 176 16.43 0.77 -13.80
CA GLU A 176 16.15 0.16 -15.10
C GLU A 176 14.79 -0.54 -15.06
N PRO A 177 13.81 -0.14 -15.87
CA PRO A 177 12.44 -0.63 -15.72
C PRO A 177 12.31 -2.11 -16.07
N ILE A 178 11.54 -2.83 -15.27
CA ILE A 178 11.12 -4.21 -15.50
C ILE A 178 9.62 -4.21 -15.75
N GLN A 179 9.20 -4.77 -16.90
CA GLN A 179 7.78 -4.85 -17.25
C GLN A 179 7.08 -5.93 -16.43
N ALA A 180 5.92 -5.59 -15.89
CA ALA A 180 5.04 -6.52 -15.19
C ALA A 180 3.72 -6.67 -15.96
N ALA A 181 3.12 -7.84 -15.92
CA ALA A 181 1.75 -8.01 -16.35
C ALA A 181 0.80 -7.21 -15.46
N PRO A 182 -0.35 -6.74 -15.98
CA PRO A 182 -1.36 -6.08 -15.16
C PRO A 182 -1.83 -6.97 -14.01
N LEU A 183 -1.79 -6.44 -12.79
CA LEU A 183 -2.24 -7.11 -11.58
C LEU A 183 -3.37 -6.33 -10.92
N SER A 184 -4.19 -7.01 -10.16
CA SER A 184 -5.26 -6.39 -9.36
C SER A 184 -5.48 -7.15 -8.06
N LEU A 185 -5.82 -6.43 -7.00
CA LEU A 185 -6.39 -7.07 -5.82
C LEU A 185 -7.85 -7.38 -6.11
N ARG A 186 -8.34 -8.49 -5.58
CA ARG A 186 -9.73 -8.92 -5.72
C ARG A 186 -10.24 -9.49 -4.41
N ALA A 187 -11.46 -9.17 -4.05
CA ALA A 187 -12.10 -9.74 -2.88
C ALA A 187 -13.62 -9.76 -3.06
N ASP A 188 -14.28 -10.83 -2.62
CA ASP A 188 -15.74 -10.89 -2.58
C ASP A 188 -16.22 -10.36 -1.24
N TRP A 189 -16.81 -9.17 -1.27
CA TRP A 189 -17.22 -8.46 -0.07
C TRP A 189 -18.74 -8.28 0.01
N PRO A 190 -19.32 -8.41 1.21
CA PRO A 190 -20.65 -7.87 1.48
C PRO A 190 -20.59 -6.33 1.54
N LEU A 191 -21.72 -5.67 1.37
CA LEU A 191 -21.83 -4.21 1.37
C LEU A 191 -21.23 -3.57 2.62
N ASP A 192 -21.48 -4.14 3.82
CA ASP A 192 -20.97 -3.58 5.07
C ASP A 192 -19.45 -3.56 5.13
N ARG A 193 -18.77 -4.51 4.48
CA ARG A 193 -17.31 -4.50 4.37
C ARG A 193 -16.82 -3.37 3.46
N LEU A 194 -17.50 -3.11 2.34
CA LEU A 194 -17.19 -1.95 1.50
C LEU A 194 -17.40 -0.65 2.27
N ILE A 195 -18.50 -0.50 2.99
CA ILE A 195 -18.79 0.67 3.84
C ILE A 195 -17.67 0.86 4.89
N GLY A 196 -17.24 -0.19 5.57
CA GLY A 196 -16.12 -0.14 6.51
C GLY A 196 -14.81 0.28 5.85
N TYR A 197 -14.53 -0.21 4.63
CA TYR A 197 -13.38 0.19 3.83
C TYR A 197 -13.42 1.69 3.49
N LEU A 198 -14.55 2.20 3.00
CA LEU A 198 -14.74 3.63 2.71
C LEU A 198 -14.55 4.47 3.98
N GLY A 199 -15.08 4.01 5.11
CA GLY A 199 -14.89 4.62 6.42
C GLY A 199 -13.43 4.67 6.88
N SER A 200 -12.56 3.79 6.39
CA SER A 200 -11.13 3.76 6.71
C SER A 200 -10.27 4.76 5.92
N TRP A 201 -10.86 5.50 4.98
CA TRP A 201 -10.10 6.49 4.20
C TRP A 201 -9.66 7.67 5.06
N SER A 202 -8.42 8.15 4.87
CA SER A 202 -7.89 9.29 5.63
C SER A 202 -8.71 10.57 5.44
N ALA A 203 -9.21 10.81 4.22
CA ALA A 203 -10.08 11.95 3.94
C ALA A 203 -11.42 11.85 4.68
N VAL A 204 -11.99 10.65 4.80
CA VAL A 204 -13.20 10.41 5.60
C VAL A 204 -12.97 10.74 7.07
N GLN A 205 -11.85 10.29 7.63
CA GLN A 205 -11.53 10.59 9.03
C GLN A 205 -11.28 12.07 9.27
N ARG A 206 -10.52 12.74 8.38
CA ARG A 206 -10.31 14.20 8.45
C ARG A 206 -11.64 14.97 8.33
N CYS A 207 -12.54 14.53 7.46
CA CYS A 207 -13.88 15.11 7.34
C CYS A 207 -14.66 14.95 8.65
N LYS A 208 -14.66 13.76 9.27
CA LYS A 208 -15.28 13.51 10.56
C LYS A 208 -14.72 14.41 11.66
N ASP A 209 -13.39 14.52 11.73
CA ASP A 209 -12.72 15.37 12.73
C ASP A 209 -13.07 16.84 12.55
N ALA A 210 -13.22 17.31 11.29
CA ALA A 210 -13.52 18.71 10.98
C ALA A 210 -15.00 19.06 11.15
N THR A 211 -15.93 18.15 10.84
CA THR A 211 -17.37 18.44 10.76
C THR A 211 -18.20 17.82 11.88
N GLY A 212 -17.64 16.84 12.60
CA GLY A 212 -18.38 16.03 13.58
C GLY A 212 -19.36 15.04 12.97
N SER A 213 -19.43 14.96 11.62
CA SER A 213 -20.41 14.12 10.90
C SER A 213 -19.73 13.00 10.13
N ASP A 214 -20.40 11.84 9.99
CA ASP A 214 -19.89 10.73 9.18
C ASP A 214 -20.24 10.90 7.70
N PRO A 215 -19.29 11.23 6.81
CA PRO A 215 -19.60 11.42 5.39
C PRO A 215 -20.03 10.12 4.70
N VAL A 216 -19.63 8.95 5.20
CA VAL A 216 -20.06 7.65 4.64
C VAL A 216 -21.54 7.39 4.92
N ALA A 217 -22.06 7.87 6.05
CA ALA A 217 -23.48 7.77 6.35
C ALA A 217 -24.36 8.47 5.31
N SER A 218 -23.89 9.58 4.73
CA SER A 218 -24.63 10.35 3.72
C SER A 218 -24.82 9.62 2.37
N VAL A 219 -24.01 8.59 2.11
CA VAL A 219 -24.07 7.80 0.86
C VAL A 219 -24.56 6.35 1.09
N ARG A 220 -24.85 5.97 2.34
CA ARG A 220 -25.20 4.58 2.70
C ARG A 220 -26.42 4.06 1.94
N ASP A 221 -27.51 4.83 1.87
CA ASP A 221 -28.73 4.41 1.20
C ASP A 221 -28.54 4.30 -0.31
N ALA A 222 -27.79 5.23 -0.90
CA ALA A 222 -27.44 5.18 -2.32
C ALA A 222 -26.54 3.96 -2.64
N LEU A 223 -25.58 3.63 -1.75
CA LEU A 223 -24.78 2.41 -1.88
C LEU A 223 -25.65 1.15 -1.77
N ALA A 224 -26.57 1.09 -0.83
CA ALA A 224 -27.49 -0.05 -0.67
C ALA A 224 -28.38 -0.24 -1.90
N ALA A 225 -28.92 0.83 -2.44
CA ALA A 225 -29.71 0.80 -3.67
C ALA A 225 -28.85 0.33 -4.89
N ALA A 226 -27.64 0.87 -5.03
CA ALA A 226 -26.72 0.47 -6.10
C ALA A 226 -26.21 -0.96 -5.95
N TRP A 227 -26.10 -1.44 -4.72
CA TRP A 227 -25.71 -2.83 -4.42
C TRP A 227 -26.76 -3.85 -4.87
N GLY A 228 -28.04 -3.50 -4.83
CA GLY A 228 -29.12 -4.28 -5.43
C GLY A 228 -29.39 -5.63 -4.75
N GLY A 229 -29.24 -5.76 -3.45
CA GLY A 229 -29.62 -6.96 -2.68
C GLY A 229 -28.68 -8.18 -2.82
N ALA A 230 -27.56 -8.07 -3.55
CA ALA A 230 -26.58 -9.14 -3.64
C ALA A 230 -25.90 -9.38 -2.28
N ALA A 231 -25.75 -10.64 -1.87
CA ALA A 231 -25.09 -11.01 -0.61
C ALA A 231 -23.61 -10.55 -0.60
N SER A 232 -22.93 -10.66 -1.73
CA SER A 232 -21.56 -10.16 -1.94
C SER A 232 -21.37 -9.74 -3.40
N ARG A 233 -20.35 -8.91 -3.63
CA ARG A 233 -19.87 -8.53 -4.97
C ARG A 233 -18.36 -8.60 -5.00
N THR A 234 -17.81 -8.94 -6.16
CA THR A 234 -16.37 -8.85 -6.39
C THR A 234 -15.98 -7.38 -6.45
N VAL A 235 -15.09 -6.99 -5.55
CA VAL A 235 -14.45 -5.67 -5.50
C VAL A 235 -13.04 -5.81 -6.06
N VAL A 236 -12.68 -4.96 -7.01
CA VAL A 236 -11.40 -5.03 -7.72
C VAL A 236 -10.62 -3.73 -7.52
N TRP A 237 -9.32 -3.83 -7.23
CA TRP A 237 -8.41 -2.69 -7.20
C TRP A 237 -7.27 -2.96 -8.19
N PRO A 238 -7.26 -2.29 -9.35
CA PRO A 238 -6.12 -2.34 -10.26
C PRO A 238 -4.85 -1.85 -9.55
N LEU A 239 -3.76 -2.61 -9.64
CA LEU A 239 -2.46 -2.22 -9.11
C LEU A 239 -1.72 -1.36 -10.13
N ALA A 240 -1.26 -0.19 -9.71
CA ALA A 240 -0.22 0.54 -10.39
C ALA A 240 1.12 0.09 -9.79
N LEU A 241 1.89 -0.66 -10.56
CA LEU A 241 3.14 -1.29 -10.14
C LEU A 241 4.31 -0.71 -10.93
N ARG A 242 5.33 -0.25 -10.21
CA ARG A 242 6.63 0.16 -10.76
C ARG A 242 7.70 -0.79 -10.27
N VAL A 243 8.41 -1.42 -11.19
CA VAL A 243 9.50 -2.34 -10.88
C VAL A 243 10.73 -1.91 -11.65
N GLY A 244 11.86 -1.96 -11.01
CA GLY A 244 13.12 -1.62 -11.66
C GLY A 244 14.29 -2.33 -11.01
N ARG A 245 15.38 -2.42 -11.77
CA ARG A 245 16.64 -3.03 -11.35
C ARG A 245 17.61 -1.97 -10.89
N ALA A 246 18.22 -2.17 -9.73
CA ALA A 246 19.35 -1.35 -9.30
C ALA A 246 20.51 -1.53 -10.26
N ALA A 247 21.17 -0.43 -10.63
CA ALA A 247 22.36 -0.48 -11.48
C ALA A 247 23.43 -1.42 -10.88
N ARG A 248 24.19 -2.05 -11.77
CA ARG A 248 25.32 -2.94 -11.38
C ARG A 248 26.43 -2.19 -10.69
#